data_a8977e2b3fd55f078d8c77ba3b968d2f
#
_entry.id   a8977e2b3fd55f078d8c77ba3b968d2f
#
_cell.length_a   1.000
_cell.length_b   1.000
_cell.length_c   1.000
_cell.angle_alpha   90.00
_cell.angle_beta   90.00
_cell.angle_gamma   90.00
#
_symmetry.space_group_name_H-M   'P 1'
#
loop_
_entity.id
_entity.type
_entity.pdbx_description
1 polymer ?
#
loop_
_entity_poly.entity_id
_entity_poly.type
_entity_poly.pdbx_seq_one_letter_code
_entity_poly.pdbx_strand_id
1 'polypeptide(L)'
;MISAAPIGLQTLQGRRVILERSAPKHAPFLQQCYQNDEFMDLYRLAQDRRQTEEQIKERLAKEQNLLPQQLKRVEWVIHRREKEPIGLAALVDYQHAHRRAEFLFGIVNPEYRATGISLEASLLILDFAFNQVQLHKLVAYIYGYNHYAQENVIRFGFTQEGRLREHVYFPKQGFLDLYLNALIESDFRANRRLSRFSKRLLGWDMTSKPAHPQRLPKERLAEAKQAFEKMALDGLPGMRN
;
A
#
# COMPACT_ATOMS: atom_id res chain seq x y z
N MET A 1 15.00 -26.70 1.12
CA MET A 1 15.41 -25.29 1.41
C MET A 1 14.19 -24.43 1.21
N ILE A 2 13.51 -24.03 2.29
CA ILE A 2 12.34 -23.16 2.22
C ILE A 2 12.86 -21.73 2.15
N SER A 3 12.86 -21.14 0.97
CA SER A 3 13.14 -19.72 0.77
C SER A 3 12.08 -18.92 1.51
N ALA A 4 12.42 -18.40 2.68
CA ALA A 4 11.53 -17.49 3.37
C ALA A 4 11.44 -16.20 2.54
N ALA A 5 10.25 -15.93 2.00
CA ALA A 5 9.99 -14.72 1.22
C ALA A 5 10.38 -13.45 2.01
N PRO A 6 10.97 -12.43 1.36
CA PRO A 6 11.29 -11.17 1.99
C PRO A 6 10.04 -10.53 2.60
N ILE A 7 10.22 -9.80 3.72
CA ILE A 7 9.15 -9.01 4.35
C ILE A 7 8.53 -8.10 3.28
N GLY A 8 7.21 -8.20 3.10
CA GLY A 8 6.47 -7.42 2.09
C GLY A 8 6.01 -8.21 0.87
N LEU A 9 6.29 -9.51 0.78
CA LEU A 9 5.92 -10.36 -0.36
C LEU A 9 4.75 -11.31 -0.07
N GLN A 10 4.11 -11.19 1.10
CA GLN A 10 3.05 -12.11 1.48
C GLN A 10 1.70 -11.67 0.90
N THR A 11 0.91 -12.66 0.51
CA THR A 11 -0.51 -12.52 0.25
C THR A 11 -1.20 -12.18 1.57
N LEU A 12 -1.97 -11.09 1.61
CA LEU A 12 -2.79 -10.74 2.78
C LEU A 12 -4.15 -11.41 2.63
N GLN A 13 -4.52 -12.22 3.60
CA GLN A 13 -5.67 -13.10 3.50
C GLN A 13 -6.76 -12.69 4.50
N GLY A 14 -7.91 -12.27 3.98
CA GLY A 14 -9.13 -12.03 4.73
C GLY A 14 -10.10 -13.20 4.60
N ARG A 15 -11.33 -13.01 5.08
CA ARG A 15 -12.40 -14.01 4.97
C ARG A 15 -13.03 -14.05 3.58
N ARG A 16 -13.18 -12.88 2.96
CA ARG A 16 -13.85 -12.69 1.65
C ARG A 16 -12.94 -12.15 0.58
N VAL A 17 -11.80 -11.59 0.96
CA VAL A 17 -10.82 -10.99 0.06
C VAL A 17 -9.43 -11.58 0.25
N ILE A 18 -8.67 -11.56 -0.83
CA ILE A 18 -7.26 -11.86 -0.86
C ILE A 18 -6.57 -10.68 -1.54
N LEU A 19 -5.53 -10.16 -0.92
CA LEU A 19 -4.66 -9.15 -1.53
C LEU A 19 -3.37 -9.83 -1.94
N GLU A 20 -3.21 -10.01 -3.23
CA GLU A 20 -2.01 -10.63 -3.79
C GLU A 20 -1.06 -9.53 -4.24
N ARG A 21 0.20 -9.58 -3.79
CA ARG A 21 1.19 -8.61 -4.26
C ARG A 21 1.27 -8.61 -5.78
N SER A 22 1.27 -7.42 -6.38
CA SER A 22 1.37 -7.27 -7.83
C SER A 22 2.62 -7.95 -8.36
N ALA A 23 2.44 -8.78 -9.36
CA ALA A 23 3.47 -9.59 -10.03
C ALA A 23 3.24 -9.54 -11.54
N PRO A 24 4.20 -9.94 -12.38
CA PRO A 24 4.07 -9.88 -13.85
C PRO A 24 2.77 -10.49 -14.39
N LYS A 25 2.23 -11.54 -13.75
CA LYS A 25 0.96 -12.17 -14.12
C LYS A 25 -0.26 -11.24 -14.01
N HIS A 26 -0.14 -10.17 -13.20
CA HIS A 26 -1.24 -9.21 -13.00
C HIS A 26 -1.22 -8.05 -14.00
N ALA A 27 -0.23 -8.00 -14.90
CA ALA A 27 -0.08 -6.87 -15.82
C ALA A 27 -1.32 -6.60 -16.69
N PRO A 28 -2.05 -7.62 -17.23
CA PRO A 28 -3.28 -7.36 -17.98
C PRO A 28 -4.33 -6.62 -17.15
N PHE A 29 -4.55 -7.03 -15.91
CA PHE A 29 -5.51 -6.37 -15.02
C PHE A 29 -5.06 -4.97 -14.62
N LEU A 30 -3.79 -4.78 -14.34
CA LEU A 30 -3.23 -3.45 -14.03
C LEU A 30 -3.36 -2.50 -15.22
N GLN A 31 -3.10 -2.97 -16.43
CA GLN A 31 -3.29 -2.18 -17.64
C GLN A 31 -4.76 -1.76 -17.79
N GLN A 32 -5.70 -2.70 -17.62
CA GLN A 32 -7.12 -2.41 -17.64
C GLN A 32 -7.50 -1.34 -16.60
N CYS A 33 -6.97 -1.44 -15.37
CA CYS A 33 -7.18 -0.44 -14.32
C CYS A 33 -6.63 0.93 -14.74
N TYR A 34 -5.40 1.00 -15.27
CA TYR A 34 -4.76 2.26 -15.64
C TYR A 34 -5.42 2.95 -16.82
N GLN A 35 -6.03 2.18 -17.74
CA GLN A 35 -6.80 2.71 -18.86
C GLN A 35 -8.24 3.07 -18.49
N ASN A 36 -8.72 2.70 -17.31
CA ASN A 36 -10.05 3.07 -16.84
C ASN A 36 -10.01 4.47 -16.23
N ASP A 37 -10.45 5.47 -16.97
CA ASP A 37 -10.45 6.87 -16.57
C ASP A 37 -11.26 7.12 -15.31
N GLU A 38 -12.47 6.54 -15.18
CA GLU A 38 -13.32 6.73 -14.00
C GLU A 38 -12.63 6.23 -12.72
N PHE A 39 -11.94 5.09 -12.82
CA PHE A 39 -11.19 4.53 -11.71
C PHE A 39 -9.96 5.38 -11.39
N MET A 40 -9.16 5.75 -12.40
CA MET A 40 -7.92 6.48 -12.21
C MET A 40 -8.11 7.92 -11.77
N ASP A 41 -9.19 8.56 -12.18
CA ASP A 41 -9.55 9.90 -11.71
C ASP A 41 -9.78 9.92 -10.19
N LEU A 42 -10.21 8.82 -9.60
CA LEU A 42 -10.41 8.68 -8.15
C LEU A 42 -9.19 8.09 -7.43
N TYR A 43 -8.43 7.22 -8.11
CA TYR A 43 -7.34 6.45 -7.50
C TYR A 43 -6.01 7.21 -7.52
N ARG A 44 -5.56 7.69 -8.71
CA ARG A 44 -4.29 8.41 -8.84
C ARG A 44 -4.19 9.16 -10.17
N LEU A 45 -4.39 10.47 -10.16
CA LEU A 45 -4.31 11.31 -11.37
C LEU A 45 -2.93 11.29 -12.03
N ALA A 46 -1.86 11.25 -11.22
CA ALA A 46 -0.48 11.27 -11.71
C ALA A 46 0.02 9.91 -12.26
N GLN A 47 -0.83 8.87 -12.29
CA GLN A 47 -0.43 7.58 -12.87
C GLN A 47 -0.34 7.68 -14.40
N ASP A 48 0.78 7.18 -14.96
CA ASP A 48 0.88 7.02 -16.41
C ASP A 48 -0.11 5.96 -16.90
N ARG A 49 -1.10 6.42 -17.65
CA ARG A 49 -2.21 5.60 -18.17
C ARG A 49 -1.86 4.91 -19.49
N ARG A 50 -0.72 5.27 -20.12
CA ARG A 50 -0.31 4.77 -21.43
C ARG A 50 0.61 3.57 -21.37
N GLN A 51 0.94 3.09 -20.16
CA GLN A 51 1.81 1.92 -20.00
C GLN A 51 1.24 0.71 -20.71
N THR A 52 2.06 0.05 -21.53
CA THR A 52 1.71 -1.22 -22.16
C THR A 52 1.80 -2.36 -21.14
N GLU A 53 1.19 -3.49 -21.44
CA GLU A 53 1.26 -4.68 -20.59
C GLU A 53 2.72 -5.12 -20.39
N GLU A 54 3.54 -5.05 -21.45
CA GLU A 54 4.97 -5.41 -21.40
C GLU A 54 5.75 -4.50 -20.45
N GLN A 55 5.52 -3.18 -20.52
CA GLN A 55 6.16 -2.20 -19.63
C GLN A 55 5.76 -2.46 -18.17
N ILE A 56 4.50 -2.81 -17.92
CA ILE A 56 4.02 -3.16 -16.59
C ILE A 56 4.68 -4.46 -16.11
N LYS A 57 4.78 -5.49 -16.96
CA LYS A 57 5.46 -6.76 -16.64
C LYS A 57 6.93 -6.54 -16.26
N GLU A 58 7.65 -5.78 -17.07
CA GLU A 58 9.06 -5.46 -16.81
C GLU A 58 9.23 -4.70 -15.49
N ARG A 59 8.40 -3.70 -15.24
CA ARG A 59 8.42 -2.95 -13.98
C ARG A 59 8.20 -3.87 -12.79
N LEU A 60 7.17 -4.71 -12.83
CA LEU A 60 6.83 -5.63 -11.75
C LEU A 60 7.93 -6.69 -11.53
N ALA A 61 8.55 -7.20 -12.60
CA ALA A 61 9.67 -8.11 -12.50
C ALA A 61 10.88 -7.46 -11.82
N LYS A 62 11.19 -6.21 -12.15
CA LYS A 62 12.24 -5.43 -11.47
C LYS A 62 11.93 -5.21 -10.00
N GLU A 63 10.69 -4.80 -9.67
CA GLU A 63 10.25 -4.56 -8.29
C GLU A 63 10.31 -5.81 -7.41
N GLN A 64 10.10 -7.00 -7.96
CA GLN A 64 10.20 -8.26 -7.21
C GLN A 64 11.63 -8.59 -6.75
N ASN A 65 12.63 -8.10 -7.47
CA ASN A 65 14.05 -8.34 -7.18
C ASN A 65 14.67 -7.27 -6.28
N LEU A 66 13.92 -6.22 -5.92
CA LEU A 66 14.41 -5.17 -5.03
C LEU A 66 14.42 -5.64 -3.58
N LEU A 67 15.44 -5.22 -2.84
CA LEU A 67 15.47 -5.38 -1.39
C LEU A 67 14.35 -4.54 -0.74
N PRO A 68 13.81 -4.95 0.41
CA PRO A 68 12.75 -4.20 1.10
C PRO A 68 13.08 -2.72 1.30
N GLN A 69 14.36 -2.38 1.56
CA GLN A 69 14.82 -1.00 1.76
C GLN A 69 14.83 -0.16 0.48
N GLN A 70 14.84 -0.80 -0.68
CA GLN A 70 14.82 -0.16 -1.99
C GLN A 70 13.40 0.06 -2.51
N LEU A 71 12.42 -0.63 -1.90
CA LEU A 71 11.04 -0.52 -2.29
C LEU A 71 10.47 0.84 -1.86
N LYS A 72 10.10 1.65 -2.82
CA LYS A 72 9.34 2.89 -2.61
C LYS A 72 7.83 2.68 -2.71
N ARG A 73 7.42 1.49 -3.18
CA ARG A 73 6.04 1.13 -3.46
C ARG A 73 5.82 -0.36 -3.21
N VAL A 74 4.73 -0.70 -2.58
CA VAL A 74 4.18 -2.05 -2.52
C VAL A 74 2.74 -1.98 -2.97
N GLU A 75 2.39 -2.73 -4.02
CA GLU A 75 1.04 -2.74 -4.59
C GLU A 75 0.46 -4.14 -4.53
N TRP A 76 -0.84 -4.22 -4.28
CA TRP A 76 -1.61 -5.46 -4.26
C TRP A 76 -2.78 -5.36 -5.22
N VAL A 77 -3.03 -6.48 -5.89
CA VAL A 77 -4.29 -6.75 -6.57
C VAL A 77 -5.26 -7.34 -5.56
N ILE A 78 -6.44 -6.75 -5.45
CA ILE A 78 -7.50 -7.20 -4.56
C ILE A 78 -8.37 -8.19 -5.33
N HIS A 79 -8.47 -9.42 -4.82
CA HIS A 79 -9.35 -10.46 -5.34
C HIS A 79 -10.49 -10.72 -4.36
N ARG A 80 -11.68 -11.01 -4.89
CA ARG A 80 -12.65 -11.79 -4.11
C ARG A 80 -12.09 -13.20 -3.96
N ARG A 81 -12.39 -13.83 -2.82
CA ARG A 81 -11.94 -15.21 -2.57
C ARG A 81 -12.42 -16.12 -3.72
N GLU A 82 -11.47 -16.78 -4.39
CA GLU A 82 -11.70 -17.71 -5.52
C GLU A 82 -12.34 -17.10 -6.77
N LYS A 83 -12.20 -15.77 -6.96
CA LYS A 83 -12.79 -15.04 -8.10
C LYS A 83 -11.82 -14.01 -8.69
N GLU A 84 -12.34 -13.31 -9.70
CA GLU A 84 -11.65 -12.26 -10.45
C GLU A 84 -11.08 -11.13 -9.57
N PRO A 85 -10.07 -10.44 -10.07
CA PRO A 85 -9.56 -9.23 -9.43
C PRO A 85 -10.60 -8.11 -9.50
N ILE A 86 -10.72 -7.34 -8.42
CA ILE A 86 -11.75 -6.31 -8.27
C ILE A 86 -11.21 -4.91 -7.95
N GLY A 87 -9.92 -4.78 -7.68
CA GLY A 87 -9.36 -3.49 -7.30
C GLY A 87 -7.88 -3.53 -7.00
N LEU A 88 -7.36 -2.39 -6.60
CA LEU A 88 -5.96 -2.17 -6.26
C LEU A 88 -5.83 -1.55 -4.87
N ALA A 89 -4.77 -1.90 -4.16
CA ALA A 89 -4.32 -1.20 -2.98
C ALA A 89 -2.81 -1.02 -3.04
N ALA A 90 -2.29 0.07 -2.50
CA ALA A 90 -0.85 0.28 -2.47
C ALA A 90 -0.41 1.10 -1.25
N LEU A 91 0.81 0.84 -0.82
CA LEU A 91 1.62 1.75 -0.02
C LEU A 91 2.67 2.32 -0.96
N VAL A 92 2.64 3.63 -1.18
CA VAL A 92 3.58 4.33 -2.06
C VAL A 92 4.34 5.41 -1.29
N ASP A 93 5.35 5.98 -1.92
CA ASP A 93 6.24 6.98 -1.27
C ASP A 93 6.74 6.52 0.10
N TYR A 94 7.18 5.24 0.15
CA TYR A 94 7.66 4.67 1.40
C TYR A 94 9.00 5.31 1.81
N GLN A 95 8.95 6.04 2.93
CA GLN A 95 10.08 6.75 3.53
C GLN A 95 10.59 5.97 4.74
N HIS A 96 11.58 5.10 4.52
CA HIS A 96 12.11 4.20 5.56
C HIS A 96 12.58 4.94 6.82
N ALA A 97 13.35 6.04 6.63
CA ALA A 97 13.87 6.84 7.74
C ALA A 97 12.76 7.47 8.59
N HIS A 98 11.62 7.79 7.97
CA HIS A 98 10.48 8.42 8.64
C HIS A 98 9.36 7.43 8.99
N ARG A 99 9.51 6.15 8.61
CA ARG A 99 8.50 5.11 8.82
C ARG A 99 7.12 5.57 8.35
N ARG A 100 7.05 6.16 7.17
CA ARG A 100 5.86 6.78 6.57
C ARG A 100 5.64 6.24 5.17
N ALA A 101 4.37 6.11 4.78
CA ALA A 101 3.96 5.82 3.42
C ALA A 101 2.62 6.49 3.10
N GLU A 102 2.32 6.64 1.80
CA GLU A 102 0.99 7.02 1.33
C GLU A 102 0.14 5.77 1.12
N PHE A 103 -1.09 5.79 1.60
CA PHE A 103 -2.09 4.74 1.41
C PHE A 103 -2.97 5.05 0.22
N LEU A 104 -2.98 4.16 -0.76
CA LEU A 104 -3.87 4.18 -1.92
C LEU A 104 -4.78 2.96 -1.89
N PHE A 105 -6.05 3.17 -2.23
CA PHE A 105 -7.05 2.12 -2.27
C PHE A 105 -8.12 2.43 -3.31
N GLY A 106 -8.51 1.45 -4.12
CA GLY A 106 -9.59 1.60 -5.09
C GLY A 106 -10.21 0.28 -5.50
N ILE A 107 -11.53 0.25 -5.61
CA ILE A 107 -12.31 -0.84 -6.21
C ILE A 107 -12.77 -0.40 -7.60
N VAL A 108 -12.40 -1.17 -8.62
CA VAL A 108 -12.70 -0.86 -10.02
C VAL A 108 -14.20 -0.99 -10.28
N ASN A 109 -14.80 -2.13 -9.94
CA ASN A 109 -16.23 -2.36 -10.14
C ASN A 109 -17.06 -1.71 -9.01
N PRO A 110 -17.92 -0.71 -9.34
CA PRO A 110 -18.75 -0.03 -8.36
C PRO A 110 -19.65 -0.95 -7.52
N GLU A 111 -20.09 -2.08 -8.06
CA GLU A 111 -20.97 -3.03 -7.37
C GLU A 111 -20.34 -3.58 -6.08
N TYR A 112 -19.00 -3.65 -6.00
CA TYR A 112 -18.29 -4.13 -4.83
C TYR A 112 -17.98 -3.05 -3.79
N ARG A 113 -18.22 -1.76 -4.09
CA ARG A 113 -17.87 -0.64 -3.19
C ARG A 113 -18.68 -0.63 -1.89
N ALA A 114 -19.95 -1.05 -1.93
CA ALA A 114 -20.85 -1.04 -0.76
C ALA A 114 -20.96 -2.38 -0.02
N THR A 115 -20.26 -3.42 -0.44
CA THR A 115 -20.43 -4.80 0.06
C THR A 115 -19.65 -5.12 1.34
N GLY A 116 -18.90 -4.16 1.89
CA GLY A 116 -17.98 -4.37 3.03
C GLY A 116 -16.67 -5.09 2.64
N ILE A 117 -16.49 -5.48 1.37
CA ILE A 117 -15.25 -6.01 0.81
C ILE A 117 -14.14 -4.96 0.89
N SER A 118 -14.46 -3.73 0.51
CA SER A 118 -13.54 -2.58 0.60
C SER A 118 -13.05 -2.36 2.04
N LEU A 119 -13.95 -2.47 3.02
CA LEU A 119 -13.59 -2.33 4.43
C LEU A 119 -12.61 -3.42 4.85
N GLU A 120 -12.90 -4.69 4.53
CA GLU A 120 -12.04 -5.82 4.89
C GLU A 120 -10.64 -5.70 4.25
N ALA A 121 -10.57 -5.34 2.97
CA ALA A 121 -9.31 -5.12 2.26
C ALA A 121 -8.50 -3.97 2.87
N SER A 122 -9.15 -2.85 3.20
CA SER A 122 -8.49 -1.72 3.87
C SER A 122 -7.93 -2.09 5.25
N LEU A 123 -8.69 -2.87 6.05
CA LEU A 123 -8.21 -3.35 7.34
C LEU A 123 -6.95 -4.21 7.21
N LEU A 124 -6.87 -5.08 6.20
CA LEU A 124 -5.68 -5.89 5.93
C LEU A 124 -4.44 -5.03 5.61
N ILE A 125 -4.61 -3.95 4.82
CA ILE A 125 -3.51 -3.04 4.53
C ILE A 125 -3.07 -2.26 5.78
N LEU A 126 -4.02 -1.80 6.61
CA LEU A 126 -3.70 -1.13 7.87
C LEU A 126 -2.96 -2.07 8.84
N ASP A 127 -3.42 -3.32 8.95
CA ASP A 127 -2.73 -4.35 9.74
C ASP A 127 -1.31 -4.59 9.24
N PHE A 128 -1.14 -4.75 7.93
CA PHE A 128 0.17 -4.89 7.31
C PHE A 128 1.07 -3.67 7.60
N ALA A 129 0.56 -2.47 7.40
CA ALA A 129 1.32 -1.24 7.57
C ALA A 129 1.81 -1.03 9.01
N PHE A 130 0.93 -1.18 10.01
CA PHE A 130 1.26 -0.89 11.40
C PHE A 130 1.83 -2.08 12.17
N ASN A 131 1.47 -3.32 11.81
CA ASN A 131 1.89 -4.50 12.55
C ASN A 131 3.04 -5.26 11.91
N GLN A 132 3.14 -5.29 10.57
CA GLN A 132 4.20 -6.01 9.86
C GLN A 132 5.34 -5.07 9.44
N VAL A 133 5.02 -3.96 8.76
CA VAL A 133 6.00 -2.96 8.33
C VAL A 133 6.42 -2.03 9.47
N GLN A 134 5.57 -1.91 10.51
CA GLN A 134 5.78 -1.06 11.67
C GLN A 134 5.91 0.43 11.30
N LEU A 135 5.05 0.89 10.39
CA LEU A 135 4.99 2.32 10.07
C LEU A 135 4.60 3.13 11.30
N HIS A 136 5.12 4.34 11.36
CA HIS A 136 4.70 5.34 12.34
C HIS A 136 3.50 6.14 11.84
N LYS A 137 3.42 6.36 10.51
CA LYS A 137 2.41 7.23 9.91
C LYS A 137 1.99 6.72 8.54
N LEU A 138 0.69 6.65 8.29
CA LEU A 138 0.11 6.57 6.95
C LEU A 138 -0.48 7.93 6.59
N VAL A 139 -0.24 8.37 5.36
CA VAL A 139 -0.90 9.54 4.78
C VAL A 139 -1.87 9.09 3.68
N ALA A 140 -2.92 9.86 3.48
CA ALA A 140 -3.85 9.69 2.37
C ALA A 140 -4.16 11.07 1.76
N TYR A 141 -3.81 11.23 0.49
CA TYR A 141 -4.13 12.42 -0.27
C TYR A 141 -5.45 12.19 -1.00
N ILE A 142 -6.43 13.06 -0.74
CA ILE A 142 -7.76 12.95 -1.33
C ILE A 142 -8.06 14.20 -2.16
N TYR A 143 -8.40 14.00 -3.41
CA TYR A 143 -8.79 15.09 -4.33
C TYR A 143 -10.07 15.76 -3.85
N GLY A 144 -10.16 17.09 -3.96
CA GLY A 144 -11.23 17.88 -3.42
C GLY A 144 -12.65 17.50 -3.85
N TYR A 145 -12.78 16.86 -5.02
CA TYR A 145 -14.07 16.34 -5.52
C TYR A 145 -14.42 14.93 -4.99
N ASN A 146 -13.47 14.20 -4.38
CA ASN A 146 -13.69 12.81 -3.93
C ASN A 146 -14.18 12.78 -2.49
N HIS A 147 -15.37 13.36 -2.25
CA HIS A 147 -15.96 13.43 -0.91
C HIS A 147 -16.17 12.05 -0.28
N TYR A 148 -16.51 11.05 -1.08
CA TYR A 148 -16.69 9.68 -0.60
C TYR A 148 -15.40 9.09 -0.01
N ALA A 149 -14.27 9.28 -0.67
CA ALA A 149 -12.99 8.83 -0.14
C ALA A 149 -12.59 9.63 1.11
N GLN A 150 -12.85 10.95 1.13
CA GLN A 150 -12.58 11.79 2.30
C GLN A 150 -13.36 11.31 3.53
N GLU A 151 -14.66 11.05 3.40
CA GLU A 151 -15.45 10.50 4.50
C GLU A 151 -14.93 9.14 4.96
N ASN A 152 -14.54 8.27 4.03
CA ASN A 152 -14.07 6.94 4.37
C ASN A 152 -12.76 6.96 5.14
N VAL A 153 -11.77 7.77 4.74
CA VAL A 153 -10.50 7.84 5.50
C VAL A 153 -10.72 8.40 6.90
N ILE A 154 -11.61 9.40 7.07
CA ILE A 154 -11.99 9.91 8.40
C ILE A 154 -12.67 8.80 9.22
N ARG A 155 -13.56 8.01 8.61
CA ARG A 155 -14.19 6.85 9.29
C ARG A 155 -13.18 5.78 9.71
N PHE A 156 -12.05 5.62 9.01
CA PHE A 156 -10.93 4.77 9.41
C PHE A 156 -10.08 5.38 10.53
N GLY A 157 -10.34 6.62 10.93
CA GLY A 157 -9.62 7.29 12.00
C GLY A 157 -8.44 8.14 11.54
N PHE A 158 -8.35 8.40 10.22
CA PHE A 158 -7.43 9.42 9.75
C PHE A 158 -7.92 10.80 10.18
N THR A 159 -6.97 11.66 10.51
CA THR A 159 -7.20 13.08 10.82
C THR A 159 -6.80 13.91 9.61
N GLN A 160 -7.63 14.86 9.20
CA GLN A 160 -7.24 15.84 8.18
C GLN A 160 -6.22 16.81 8.79
N GLU A 161 -4.98 16.75 8.30
CA GLU A 161 -3.88 17.63 8.74
C GLU A 161 -3.80 18.93 7.95
N GLY A 162 -4.37 18.95 6.74
CA GLY A 162 -4.32 20.14 5.90
C GLY A 162 -5.18 20.08 4.64
N ARG A 163 -5.32 21.24 4.01
CA ARG A 163 -5.89 21.42 2.67
C ARG A 163 -4.87 22.17 1.83
N LEU A 164 -4.36 21.52 0.81
CA LEU A 164 -3.44 22.12 -0.16
C LEU A 164 -4.29 22.73 -1.28
N ARG A 165 -4.34 24.05 -1.33
CA ARG A 165 -5.18 24.77 -2.27
C ARG A 165 -4.61 24.70 -3.69
N GLU A 166 -5.47 24.39 -4.67
CA GLU A 166 -5.12 24.38 -6.09
C GLU A 166 -3.84 23.57 -6.41
N HIS A 167 -3.68 22.44 -5.71
CA HIS A 167 -2.44 21.68 -5.68
C HIS A 167 -2.28 20.71 -6.85
N VAL A 168 -3.38 20.29 -7.46
CA VAL A 168 -3.38 19.30 -8.54
C VAL A 168 -4.14 19.85 -9.73
N TYR A 169 -3.55 19.76 -10.93
CA TYR A 169 -4.25 20.08 -12.17
C TYR A 169 -4.97 18.84 -12.70
N PHE A 170 -6.27 19.00 -12.93
CA PHE A 170 -7.12 17.98 -13.55
C PHE A 170 -7.76 18.53 -14.81
N PRO A 171 -7.48 17.96 -16.01
CA PRO A 171 -7.92 18.55 -17.28
C PRO A 171 -9.43 18.79 -17.40
N LYS A 172 -10.24 17.98 -16.70
CA LYS A 172 -11.70 18.09 -16.73
C LYS A 172 -12.27 19.22 -15.84
N GLN A 173 -11.52 19.69 -14.83
CA GLN A 173 -12.02 20.62 -13.80
C GLN A 173 -11.07 21.76 -13.44
N GLY A 174 -9.84 21.80 -14.03
CA GLY A 174 -8.81 22.79 -13.70
C GLY A 174 -8.02 22.44 -12.43
N PHE A 175 -7.57 23.43 -11.69
CA PHE A 175 -6.83 23.24 -10.45
C PHE A 175 -7.73 22.81 -9.32
N LEU A 176 -7.33 21.77 -8.61
CA LEU A 176 -8.08 21.14 -7.53
C LEU A 176 -7.33 21.22 -6.21
N ASP A 177 -8.09 21.36 -5.15
CA ASP A 177 -7.56 21.16 -3.81
C ASP A 177 -7.23 19.69 -3.54
N LEU A 178 -6.25 19.49 -2.67
CA LEU A 178 -5.86 18.17 -2.18
C LEU A 178 -5.94 18.17 -0.66
N TYR A 179 -6.73 17.27 -0.08
CA TYR A 179 -6.78 17.09 1.36
C TYR A 179 -5.67 16.14 1.81
N LEU A 180 -4.88 16.58 2.76
CA LEU A 180 -3.87 15.77 3.44
C LEU A 180 -4.49 15.18 4.68
N ASN A 181 -4.63 13.87 4.70
CA ASN A 181 -5.11 13.11 5.86
C ASN A 181 -3.99 12.19 6.37
N ALA A 182 -3.96 11.94 7.67
CA ALA A 182 -2.99 11.03 8.25
C ALA A 182 -3.57 10.20 9.39
N LEU A 183 -3.04 8.98 9.52
CA LEU A 183 -3.25 8.09 10.65
C LEU A 183 -1.88 7.77 11.24
N ILE A 184 -1.64 8.17 12.49
CA ILE A 184 -0.42 7.84 13.22
C ILE A 184 -0.61 6.58 14.06
N GLU A 185 0.49 5.90 14.41
CA GLU A 185 0.45 4.63 15.14
C GLU A 185 -0.34 4.72 16.46
N SER A 186 -0.17 5.80 17.23
CA SER A 186 -0.91 6.00 18.48
C SER A 186 -2.42 6.03 18.28
N ASP A 187 -2.90 6.75 17.24
CA ASP A 187 -4.31 6.88 16.95
C ASP A 187 -4.88 5.55 16.42
N PHE A 188 -4.10 4.85 15.59
CA PHE A 188 -4.45 3.50 15.14
C PHE A 188 -4.61 2.55 16.34
N ARG A 189 -3.67 2.57 17.32
CA ARG A 189 -3.73 1.72 18.52
C ARG A 189 -4.91 2.05 19.43
N ALA A 190 -5.26 3.32 19.55
CA ALA A 190 -6.37 3.79 20.38
C ALA A 190 -7.75 3.62 19.73
N ASN A 191 -7.82 3.26 18.45
CA ASN A 191 -9.05 3.27 17.68
C ASN A 191 -9.97 2.06 17.98
N ARG A 192 -10.90 2.25 18.91
CA ARG A 192 -11.89 1.21 19.30
C ARG A 192 -12.80 0.77 18.16
N ARG A 193 -13.04 1.63 17.16
CA ARG A 193 -13.87 1.28 16.00
C ARG A 193 -13.14 0.30 15.09
N LEU A 194 -11.86 0.56 14.80
CA LEU A 194 -11.01 -0.36 14.04
C LEU A 194 -10.85 -1.69 14.77
N SER A 195 -10.64 -1.67 16.09
CA SER A 195 -10.59 -2.88 16.93
C SER A 195 -11.85 -3.75 16.75
N ARG A 196 -13.04 -3.14 16.85
CA ARG A 196 -14.31 -3.87 16.66
C ARG A 196 -14.49 -4.42 15.25
N PHE A 197 -14.15 -3.62 14.22
CA PHE A 197 -14.27 -4.05 12.84
C PHE A 197 -13.29 -5.18 12.51
N SER A 198 -12.04 -5.08 12.93
CA SER A 198 -11.04 -6.12 12.68
C SER A 198 -11.39 -7.45 13.37
N LYS A 199 -11.80 -7.42 14.62
CA LYS A 199 -12.31 -8.63 15.31
C LYS A 199 -13.45 -9.30 14.54
N ARG A 200 -14.40 -8.52 14.04
CA ARG A 200 -15.56 -9.04 13.30
C ARG A 200 -15.19 -9.57 11.92
N LEU A 201 -14.38 -8.83 11.15
CA LEU A 201 -14.10 -9.11 9.75
C LEU A 201 -12.86 -9.98 9.54
N LEU A 202 -11.81 -9.77 10.32
CA LEU A 202 -10.56 -10.52 10.21
C LEU A 202 -10.47 -11.66 11.20
N GLY A 203 -11.09 -11.55 12.39
CA GLY A 203 -11.03 -12.53 13.46
C GLY A 203 -10.01 -12.20 14.55
N TRP A 204 -9.27 -11.08 14.42
CA TRP A 204 -8.30 -10.62 15.44
C TRP A 204 -8.39 -9.10 15.61
N ASP A 205 -7.81 -8.61 16.72
CA ASP A 205 -7.70 -7.19 16.99
C ASP A 205 -6.41 -6.65 16.39
N MET A 206 -6.49 -6.03 15.23
CA MET A 206 -5.32 -5.46 14.56
C MET A 206 -4.74 -4.23 15.29
N THR A 207 -5.50 -3.60 16.20
CA THR A 207 -5.02 -2.43 16.95
C THR A 207 -4.14 -2.81 18.13
N SER A 208 -4.16 -4.07 18.55
CA SER A 208 -3.25 -4.60 19.54
C SER A 208 -1.83 -4.68 18.99
N LYS A 209 -0.82 -4.36 19.82
CA LYS A 209 0.57 -4.61 19.43
C LYS A 209 0.79 -6.11 19.29
N PRO A 210 1.43 -6.59 18.22
CA PRO A 210 1.79 -8.01 18.12
C PRO A 210 2.67 -8.39 19.31
N ALA A 211 2.39 -9.52 19.92
CA ALA A 211 3.12 -10.02 21.12
C ALA A 211 4.63 -10.17 20.88
N HIS A 212 5.00 -10.44 19.62
CA HIS A 212 6.38 -10.40 19.16
C HIS A 212 6.40 -9.64 17.83
N PRO A 213 7.08 -8.49 17.72
CA PRO A 213 7.45 -7.99 16.41
C PRO A 213 8.19 -9.16 15.73
N GLN A 214 7.82 -9.49 14.49
CA GLN A 214 8.59 -10.48 13.71
C GLN A 214 10.00 -9.93 13.55
N ARG A 215 10.86 -10.19 14.54
CA ARG A 215 12.29 -9.94 14.41
C ARG A 215 12.74 -10.84 13.27
N LEU A 216 13.41 -10.27 12.30
CA LEU A 216 14.19 -11.06 11.36
C LEU A 216 14.95 -12.10 12.18
N PRO A 217 14.91 -13.39 11.83
CA PRO A 217 15.73 -14.39 12.47
C PRO A 217 17.15 -13.85 12.60
N LYS A 218 17.81 -14.09 13.74
CA LYS A 218 19.16 -13.55 14.01
C LYS A 218 20.15 -13.86 12.89
N GLU A 219 19.96 -15.00 12.25
CA GLU A 219 20.70 -15.46 11.07
C GLU A 219 20.54 -14.53 9.87
N ARG A 220 19.33 -14.01 9.61
CA ARG A 220 19.10 -13.05 8.51
C ARG A 220 19.60 -11.65 8.85
N LEU A 221 19.62 -11.27 10.12
CA LEU A 221 20.25 -10.03 10.54
C LEU A 221 21.77 -10.09 10.35
N ALA A 222 22.36 -11.25 10.57
CA ALA A 222 23.79 -11.52 10.31
C ALA A 222 24.09 -11.52 8.81
N GLU A 223 23.28 -12.18 7.99
CA GLU A 223 23.40 -12.19 6.53
C GLU A 223 23.24 -10.78 5.93
N ALA A 224 22.26 -10.01 6.41
CA ALA A 224 22.06 -8.63 5.98
C ALA A 224 23.23 -7.72 6.41
N LYS A 225 23.82 -7.93 7.60
CA LYS A 225 25.02 -7.23 8.05
C LYS A 225 26.25 -7.61 7.19
N GLN A 226 26.46 -8.89 6.93
CA GLN A 226 27.55 -9.36 6.07
C GLN A 226 27.43 -8.84 4.64
N ALA A 227 26.21 -8.84 4.08
CA ALA A 227 25.97 -8.27 2.75
C ALA A 227 26.26 -6.76 2.74
N PHE A 228 25.88 -6.04 3.79
CA PHE A 228 26.16 -4.61 3.91
C PHE A 228 27.66 -4.33 4.09
N GLU A 229 28.34 -5.09 4.92
CA GLU A 229 29.80 -5.01 5.12
C GLU A 229 30.56 -5.33 3.84
N LYS A 230 30.13 -6.35 3.10
CA LYS A 230 30.69 -6.71 1.80
C LYS A 230 30.50 -5.60 0.76
N MET A 231 29.29 -4.97 0.69
CA MET A 231 29.06 -3.83 -0.20
C MET A 231 29.87 -2.59 0.20
N ALA A 232 30.13 -2.40 1.50
CA ALA A 232 30.97 -1.32 1.98
C ALA A 232 32.47 -1.56 1.70
N LEU A 233 32.92 -2.82 1.67
CA LEU A 233 34.30 -3.21 1.36
C LEU A 233 34.58 -3.26 -0.14
N ASP A 234 33.59 -3.67 -0.96
CA ASP A 234 33.74 -3.76 -2.43
C ASP A 234 33.72 -2.40 -3.13
N GLY A 235 33.61 -1.30 -2.39
CA GLY A 235 33.81 0.09 -2.84
C GLY A 235 32.92 0.48 -4.03
N LEU A 236 32.22 1.59 -3.95
CA LEU A 236 31.59 2.23 -5.10
C LEU A 236 32.60 2.36 -6.24
N PRO A 237 32.36 1.76 -7.41
CA PRO A 237 33.26 1.95 -8.55
C PRO A 237 33.09 3.40 -9.02
N GLY A 238 34.05 4.24 -8.74
CA GLY A 238 34.08 5.60 -9.29
C GLY A 238 34.72 6.70 -8.46
N MET A 239 35.43 6.42 -7.35
CA MET A 239 36.26 7.41 -6.69
C MET A 239 37.70 6.90 -6.55
N ARG A 240 38.42 6.89 -7.65
CA ARG A 240 39.89 7.02 -7.67
C ARG A 240 40.21 8.12 -8.63
N ASN A 241 40.69 9.24 -8.05
CA ASN A 241 41.44 10.37 -8.62
C ASN A 241 41.28 10.66 -10.11
#